data_7d1b9bda8ca9272a154864598a1c438a
#
_entry.id   7d1b9bda8ca9272a154864598a1c438a
#
_cell.length_a   1.000
_cell.length_b   1.000
_cell.length_c   1.000
_cell.angle_alpha   90.00
_cell.angle_beta   90.00
_cell.angle_gamma   90.00
#
_symmetry.space_group_name_H-M   'P 1'
#
loop_
_entity.id
_entity.type
_entity.pdbx_description
1 polymer ?
#
loop_
_entity_poly.entity_id
_entity_poly.type
_entity_poly.pdbx_seq_one_letter_code
_entity_poly.pdbx_strand_id
1 'polypeptide(L)'
;HALAWKAAQSPLVETVFVAPGNAGTALEPALQNVAIGVTDIPALLDFAQNEKVDLTIVGPEAPLVKGVVDTFRAAGLKIFGPTAGAAQLEGSKAFTKDFLARHNIPTAEYQNFTEVEPALAYLREKGAPIVIKADGLAAGKGVIVAMTLEEAEAAVHDMLAGNAFGDAGHRIVIEEFLDGEEASFIVMVDGEHVLPMATSQDHKRVGDKDTGPNTGGMGAYSPAPVVTDEVHQRTMERIIWPTVKGMAAEGNTYTGFLYAGLMIDKQGNPKVIEFNCRFGDPETQPIMLRMKSDLVEQIGRAHV
;
A
#
# COMPACT_ATOMS: atom_id res chain seq x y z
N HIS A 1 -6.93 -6.82 -12.32
CA HIS A 1 -7.01 -7.98 -13.21
C HIS A 1 -6.42 -9.23 -12.54
N ALA A 2 -5.11 -9.26 -12.18
CA ALA A 2 -4.43 -10.46 -11.68
C ALA A 2 -5.09 -11.12 -10.45
N LEU A 3 -5.61 -10.34 -9.50
CA LEU A 3 -6.39 -10.87 -8.36
C LEU A 3 -7.68 -11.58 -8.83
N ALA A 4 -8.43 -10.96 -9.75
CA ALA A 4 -9.65 -11.54 -10.29
C ALA A 4 -9.37 -12.83 -11.08
N TRP A 5 -8.31 -12.81 -11.92
CA TRP A 5 -7.84 -13.99 -12.64
C TRP A 5 -7.45 -15.13 -11.70
N LYS A 6 -6.76 -14.81 -10.58
CA LYS A 6 -6.38 -15.83 -9.59
C LYS A 6 -7.58 -16.35 -8.81
N ALA A 7 -8.52 -15.48 -8.43
CA ALA A 7 -9.74 -15.89 -7.75
C ALA A 7 -10.60 -16.82 -8.61
N ALA A 8 -10.69 -16.56 -9.92
CA ALA A 8 -11.43 -17.39 -10.86
C ALA A 8 -10.86 -18.80 -11.07
N GLN A 9 -9.63 -19.06 -10.62
CA GLN A 9 -9.04 -20.41 -10.65
C GLN A 9 -9.46 -21.30 -9.48
N SER A 10 -10.10 -20.71 -8.46
CA SER A 10 -10.58 -21.47 -7.30
C SER A 10 -11.77 -22.35 -7.68
N PRO A 11 -11.77 -23.65 -7.28
CA PRO A 11 -12.95 -24.50 -7.46
C PRO A 11 -14.14 -24.08 -6.60
N LEU A 12 -13.94 -23.14 -5.66
CA LEU A 12 -14.99 -22.58 -4.81
C LEU A 12 -15.72 -21.41 -5.46
N VAL A 13 -15.28 -20.97 -6.64
CA VAL A 13 -15.79 -19.77 -7.31
C VAL A 13 -16.50 -20.13 -8.60
N GLU A 14 -17.77 -19.76 -8.71
CA GLU A 14 -18.57 -19.91 -9.93
C GLU A 14 -18.43 -18.70 -10.87
N THR A 15 -18.44 -17.49 -10.31
CA THR A 15 -18.40 -16.25 -11.05
C THR A 15 -17.59 -15.20 -10.33
N VAL A 16 -16.79 -14.44 -11.06
CA VAL A 16 -16.06 -13.26 -10.54
C VAL A 16 -16.56 -12.02 -11.23
N PHE A 17 -17.17 -11.12 -10.48
CA PHE A 17 -17.51 -9.77 -10.93
C PHE A 17 -16.35 -8.82 -10.69
N VAL A 18 -16.07 -7.94 -11.64
CA VAL A 18 -14.99 -6.95 -11.55
C VAL A 18 -15.55 -5.55 -11.79
N ALA A 19 -15.57 -4.71 -10.77
CA ALA A 19 -16.10 -3.36 -10.84
C ALA A 19 -14.97 -2.31 -10.73
N PRO A 20 -14.80 -1.43 -11.75
CA PRO A 20 -15.50 -1.39 -13.04
C PRO A 20 -15.00 -2.43 -14.05
N GLY A 21 -13.86 -3.10 -13.78
CA GLY A 21 -13.12 -3.91 -14.73
C GLY A 21 -12.32 -3.06 -15.73
N ASN A 22 -11.75 -3.72 -16.72
CA ASN A 22 -10.96 -3.10 -17.78
C ASN A 22 -11.01 -3.98 -19.05
N ALA A 23 -10.32 -3.57 -20.11
CA ALA A 23 -10.27 -4.34 -21.36
C ALA A 23 -9.65 -5.75 -21.16
N GLY A 24 -8.66 -5.89 -20.27
CA GLY A 24 -8.06 -7.19 -19.97
C GLY A 24 -9.03 -8.13 -19.25
N THR A 25 -9.75 -7.63 -18.23
CA THR A 25 -10.77 -8.45 -17.53
C THR A 25 -11.96 -8.80 -18.41
N ALA A 26 -12.30 -7.95 -19.37
CA ALA A 26 -13.38 -8.22 -20.34
C ALA A 26 -13.06 -9.38 -21.31
N LEU A 27 -11.77 -9.72 -21.49
CA LEU A 27 -11.33 -10.80 -22.36
C LEU A 27 -11.18 -12.15 -21.62
N GLU A 28 -11.29 -12.14 -20.30
CA GLU A 28 -11.21 -13.37 -19.49
C GLU A 28 -12.58 -14.05 -19.41
N PRO A 29 -12.71 -15.30 -19.88
CA PRO A 29 -14.02 -15.99 -19.95
C PRO A 29 -14.70 -16.17 -18.57
N ALA A 30 -13.91 -16.22 -17.48
CA ALA A 30 -14.41 -16.43 -16.12
C ALA A 30 -14.70 -15.12 -15.37
N LEU A 31 -14.51 -13.97 -15.99
CA LEU A 31 -14.70 -12.66 -15.37
C LEU A 31 -15.87 -11.90 -16.03
N GLN A 32 -16.61 -11.14 -15.24
CA GLN A 32 -17.69 -10.27 -15.69
C GLN A 32 -17.44 -8.84 -15.20
N ASN A 33 -17.28 -7.91 -16.14
CA ASN A 33 -17.15 -6.49 -15.81
C ASN A 33 -18.50 -5.90 -15.41
N VAL A 34 -18.50 -5.07 -14.37
CA VAL A 34 -19.67 -4.37 -13.86
C VAL A 34 -19.39 -2.87 -13.91
N ALA A 35 -20.20 -2.11 -14.63
CA ALA A 35 -19.98 -0.67 -14.85
C ALA A 35 -20.32 0.19 -13.61
N ILE A 36 -19.63 -0.08 -12.48
CA ILE A 36 -19.75 0.68 -11.23
C ILE A 36 -18.37 1.20 -10.86
N GLY A 37 -18.27 2.50 -10.56
CA GLY A 37 -17.02 3.13 -10.17
C GLY A 37 -16.53 2.63 -8.80
N VAL A 38 -15.21 2.51 -8.62
CA VAL A 38 -14.59 1.95 -7.39
C VAL A 38 -14.95 2.70 -6.11
N THR A 39 -15.33 3.97 -6.20
CA THR A 39 -15.72 4.79 -5.05
C THR A 39 -17.22 5.04 -4.94
N ASP A 40 -18.03 4.44 -5.80
CA ASP A 40 -19.49 4.46 -5.68
C ASP A 40 -19.94 3.34 -4.73
N ILE A 41 -19.64 3.53 -3.44
CA ILE A 41 -19.89 2.53 -2.40
C ILE A 41 -21.36 2.12 -2.31
N PRO A 42 -22.35 3.03 -2.40
CA PRO A 42 -23.77 2.64 -2.40
C PRO A 42 -24.11 1.70 -3.55
N ALA A 43 -23.72 2.01 -4.79
CA ALA A 43 -24.00 1.16 -5.94
C ALA A 43 -23.27 -0.19 -5.86
N LEU A 44 -22.03 -0.21 -5.34
CA LEU A 44 -21.30 -1.47 -5.09
C LEU A 44 -22.00 -2.35 -4.06
N LEU A 45 -22.52 -1.75 -2.98
CA LEU A 45 -23.26 -2.46 -1.94
C LEU A 45 -24.56 -3.06 -2.50
N ASP A 46 -25.36 -2.23 -3.18
CA ASP A 46 -26.62 -2.66 -3.80
C ASP A 46 -26.39 -3.81 -4.79
N PHE A 47 -25.34 -3.70 -5.61
CA PHE A 47 -24.96 -4.77 -6.55
C PHE A 47 -24.61 -6.06 -5.80
N ALA A 48 -23.76 -5.98 -4.78
CA ALA A 48 -23.32 -7.15 -4.03
C ALA A 48 -24.50 -7.87 -3.33
N GLN A 49 -25.49 -7.12 -2.84
CA GLN A 49 -26.70 -7.67 -2.23
C GLN A 49 -27.61 -8.33 -3.27
N ASN A 50 -27.85 -7.66 -4.42
CA ASN A 50 -28.75 -8.16 -5.47
C ASN A 50 -28.20 -9.43 -6.14
N GLU A 51 -26.91 -9.46 -6.44
CA GLU A 51 -26.22 -10.62 -7.02
C GLU A 51 -25.82 -11.67 -5.97
N LYS A 52 -26.07 -11.40 -4.68
CA LYS A 52 -25.73 -12.30 -3.56
C LYS A 52 -24.26 -12.70 -3.55
N VAL A 53 -23.39 -11.69 -3.70
CA VAL A 53 -21.94 -11.89 -3.70
C VAL A 53 -21.49 -12.45 -2.34
N ASP A 54 -20.84 -13.61 -2.34
CA ASP A 54 -20.39 -14.32 -1.13
C ASP A 54 -19.15 -13.67 -0.50
N LEU A 55 -18.26 -13.08 -1.31
CA LEU A 55 -17.03 -12.46 -0.86
C LEU A 55 -16.63 -11.30 -1.79
N THR A 56 -16.31 -10.17 -1.22
CA THR A 56 -15.72 -9.03 -1.95
C THR A 56 -14.24 -8.89 -1.59
N ILE A 57 -13.37 -8.74 -2.59
CA ILE A 57 -11.94 -8.43 -2.43
C ILE A 57 -11.70 -7.02 -2.94
N VAL A 58 -11.12 -6.16 -2.11
CA VAL A 58 -10.86 -4.77 -2.50
C VAL A 58 -9.47 -4.66 -3.12
N GLY A 59 -9.43 -4.20 -4.36
CA GLY A 59 -8.18 -4.02 -5.12
C GLY A 59 -7.47 -2.68 -4.87
N PRO A 60 -8.16 -1.52 -5.08
CA PRO A 60 -7.51 -0.20 -4.95
C PRO A 60 -7.69 0.42 -3.55
N GLU A 61 -6.85 1.41 -3.25
CA GLU A 61 -6.83 2.12 -1.97
C GLU A 61 -7.99 3.10 -1.76
N ALA A 62 -8.44 3.76 -2.83
CA ALA A 62 -9.44 4.83 -2.72
C ALA A 62 -10.76 4.40 -2.05
N PRO A 63 -11.39 3.26 -2.40
CA PRO A 63 -12.57 2.79 -1.69
C PRO A 63 -12.28 2.37 -0.24
N LEU A 64 -11.07 1.88 0.08
CA LEU A 64 -10.70 1.50 1.45
C LEU A 64 -10.71 2.71 2.36
N VAL A 65 -10.04 3.78 1.97
CA VAL A 65 -10.01 5.06 2.73
C VAL A 65 -11.42 5.66 2.88
N LYS A 66 -12.28 5.45 1.89
CA LYS A 66 -13.70 5.91 1.91
C LYS A 66 -14.64 4.99 2.72
N GLY A 67 -14.16 3.89 3.30
CA GLY A 67 -14.94 3.04 4.20
C GLY A 67 -15.83 2.02 3.51
N VAL A 68 -15.45 1.51 2.33
CA VAL A 68 -16.18 0.42 1.66
C VAL A 68 -16.30 -0.82 2.56
N VAL A 69 -15.23 -1.15 3.30
CA VAL A 69 -15.21 -2.32 4.20
C VAL A 69 -16.16 -2.11 5.37
N ASP A 70 -16.16 -0.92 5.96
CA ASP A 70 -17.05 -0.56 7.06
C ASP A 70 -18.53 -0.66 6.63
N THR A 71 -18.84 -0.15 5.43
CA THR A 71 -20.20 -0.17 4.85
C THR A 71 -20.68 -1.60 4.58
N PHE A 72 -19.86 -2.44 3.95
CA PHE A 72 -20.21 -3.83 3.63
C PHE A 72 -20.38 -4.67 4.89
N ARG A 73 -19.49 -4.53 5.88
CA ARG A 73 -19.61 -5.23 7.16
C ARG A 73 -20.85 -4.83 7.94
N ALA A 74 -21.19 -3.53 7.95
CA ALA A 74 -22.43 -3.04 8.58
C ALA A 74 -23.68 -3.63 7.91
N ALA A 75 -23.62 -3.97 6.62
CA ALA A 75 -24.67 -4.66 5.89
C ALA A 75 -24.62 -6.20 5.99
N GLY A 76 -23.70 -6.76 6.77
CA GLY A 76 -23.53 -8.22 6.95
C GLY A 76 -22.85 -8.94 5.79
N LEU A 77 -22.22 -8.22 4.87
CA LEU A 77 -21.50 -8.81 3.73
C LEU A 77 -20.03 -9.07 4.07
N LYS A 78 -19.52 -10.20 3.58
CA LYS A 78 -18.10 -10.55 3.72
C LYS A 78 -17.27 -9.74 2.75
N ILE A 79 -16.24 -9.07 3.28
CA ILE A 79 -15.32 -8.25 2.49
C ILE A 79 -13.91 -8.33 3.04
N PHE A 80 -12.94 -8.57 2.16
CA PHE A 80 -11.53 -8.65 2.49
C PHE A 80 -10.83 -7.34 2.14
N GLY A 81 -10.41 -6.64 3.15
CA GLY A 81 -9.75 -5.35 3.12
C GLY A 81 -9.78 -4.70 4.51
N PRO A 82 -8.93 -3.70 4.78
CA PRO A 82 -8.94 -2.95 6.02
C PRO A 82 -10.12 -1.97 6.09
N THR A 83 -10.59 -1.69 7.30
CA THR A 83 -11.53 -0.59 7.58
C THR A 83 -10.90 0.76 7.24
N ALA A 84 -11.70 1.81 7.14
CA ALA A 84 -11.20 3.17 6.89
C ALA A 84 -10.18 3.61 7.96
N GLY A 85 -10.38 3.22 9.22
CA GLY A 85 -9.43 3.48 10.30
C GLY A 85 -8.08 2.79 10.09
N ALA A 86 -8.08 1.52 9.67
CA ALA A 86 -6.87 0.78 9.38
C ALA A 86 -6.20 1.22 8.06
N ALA A 87 -7.00 1.64 7.07
CA ALA A 87 -6.52 2.14 5.79
C ALA A 87 -5.77 3.49 5.89
N GLN A 88 -5.78 4.16 7.05
CA GLN A 88 -4.94 5.33 7.30
C GLN A 88 -3.44 5.03 7.17
N LEU A 89 -3.00 3.79 7.33
CA LEU A 89 -1.61 3.38 7.07
C LEU A 89 -1.15 3.68 5.62
N GLU A 90 -2.07 3.80 4.65
CA GLU A 90 -1.77 4.27 3.29
C GLU A 90 -2.34 5.68 3.06
N GLY A 91 -3.50 5.97 3.66
CA GLY A 91 -4.23 7.21 3.44
C GLY A 91 -3.56 8.47 4.00
N SER A 92 -2.69 8.34 5.01
CA SER A 92 -1.95 9.46 5.60
C SER A 92 -0.53 9.04 5.97
N LYS A 93 0.45 9.66 5.31
CA LYS A 93 1.88 9.43 5.60
C LYS A 93 2.26 9.93 6.98
N ALA A 94 1.68 11.06 7.41
CA ALA A 94 1.89 11.59 8.75
C ALA A 94 1.37 10.63 9.83
N PHE A 95 0.14 10.11 9.65
CA PHE A 95 -0.40 9.08 10.56
C PHE A 95 0.54 7.87 10.63
N THR A 96 0.97 7.38 9.47
CA THR A 96 1.85 6.20 9.38
C THR A 96 3.17 6.43 10.08
N LYS A 97 3.82 7.58 9.89
CA LYS A 97 5.08 7.90 10.57
C LYS A 97 4.91 8.00 12.08
N ASP A 98 3.86 8.69 12.54
CA ASP A 98 3.57 8.81 13.97
C ASP A 98 3.23 7.44 14.58
N PHE A 99 2.52 6.57 13.86
CA PHE A 99 2.25 5.19 14.24
C PHE A 99 3.55 4.37 14.37
N LEU A 100 4.41 4.42 13.34
CA LEU A 100 5.70 3.72 13.34
C LEU A 100 6.57 4.14 14.53
N ALA A 101 6.61 5.44 14.84
CA ALA A 101 7.34 5.98 15.99
C ALA A 101 6.77 5.49 17.33
N ARG A 102 5.43 5.54 17.51
CA ARG A 102 4.76 5.07 18.74
C ARG A 102 5.01 3.60 19.03
N HIS A 103 5.10 2.78 17.99
CA HIS A 103 5.29 1.33 18.10
C HIS A 103 6.74 0.87 17.91
N ASN A 104 7.71 1.80 17.85
CA ASN A 104 9.14 1.53 17.65
C ASN A 104 9.43 0.67 16.41
N ILE A 105 8.66 0.88 15.33
CA ILE A 105 8.84 0.17 14.06
C ILE A 105 9.91 0.89 13.23
N PRO A 106 10.94 0.19 12.71
CA PRO A 106 12.03 0.82 11.99
C PRO A 106 11.56 1.56 10.73
N THR A 107 11.88 2.84 10.64
CA THR A 107 11.62 3.72 9.50
C THR A 107 12.68 4.84 9.44
N ALA A 108 12.65 5.66 8.40
CA ALA A 108 13.47 6.88 8.30
C ALA A 108 13.12 7.87 9.42
N GLU A 109 14.11 8.60 9.91
CA GLU A 109 13.87 9.78 10.76
C GLU A 109 12.95 10.75 9.99
N TYR A 110 12.02 11.40 10.67
CA TYR A 110 11.03 12.24 10.00
C TYR A 110 10.55 13.40 10.86
N GLN A 111 9.95 14.39 10.19
CA GLN A 111 9.21 15.47 10.82
C GLN A 111 8.03 15.89 9.93
N ASN A 112 6.89 16.19 10.54
CA ASN A 112 5.68 16.67 9.88
C ASN A 112 5.64 18.19 9.86
N PHE A 113 5.21 18.80 8.73
CA PHE A 113 5.07 20.25 8.59
C PHE A 113 3.78 20.63 7.87
N THR A 114 3.20 21.75 8.31
CA THR A 114 2.05 22.42 7.67
C THR A 114 2.39 23.85 7.22
N GLU A 115 3.58 24.35 7.58
CA GLU A 115 4.04 25.70 7.28
C GLU A 115 5.43 25.66 6.59
N VAL A 116 5.62 26.55 5.65
CA VAL A 116 6.84 26.58 4.81
C VAL A 116 8.08 26.90 5.63
N GLU A 117 8.08 27.98 6.44
CA GLU A 117 9.28 28.43 7.13
C GLU A 117 9.85 27.42 8.13
N PRO A 118 9.04 26.72 8.98
CA PRO A 118 9.56 25.66 9.82
C PRO A 118 10.13 24.49 9.02
N ALA A 119 9.52 24.13 7.87
CA ALA A 119 10.02 23.09 6.99
C ALA A 119 11.39 23.46 6.39
N LEU A 120 11.54 24.68 5.89
CA LEU A 120 12.81 25.18 5.36
C LEU A 120 13.91 25.22 6.43
N ALA A 121 13.58 25.63 7.66
CA ALA A 121 14.51 25.63 8.78
C ALA A 121 15.03 24.21 9.06
N TYR A 122 14.14 23.23 9.06
CA TYR A 122 14.49 21.81 9.25
C TYR A 122 15.37 21.28 8.10
N LEU A 123 15.05 21.61 6.84
CA LEU A 123 15.88 21.25 5.68
C LEU A 123 17.31 21.77 5.79
N ARG A 124 17.46 23.04 6.22
CA ARG A 124 18.79 23.67 6.40
C ARG A 124 19.58 23.03 7.54
N GLU A 125 18.91 22.52 8.57
CA GLU A 125 19.54 21.77 9.65
C GLU A 125 20.00 20.38 9.19
N LYS A 126 19.13 19.65 8.49
CA LYS A 126 19.39 18.24 8.09
C LYS A 126 20.26 18.14 6.84
N GLY A 127 20.15 19.07 5.90
CA GLY A 127 20.87 19.03 4.62
C GLY A 127 20.23 18.08 3.61
N ALA A 128 20.97 17.79 2.53
CA ALA A 128 20.58 16.84 1.48
C ALA A 128 21.64 15.72 1.37
N PRO A 129 21.29 14.51 0.85
CA PRO A 129 19.97 14.16 0.30
C PRO A 129 18.89 13.98 1.37
N ILE A 130 17.64 14.29 0.98
CA ILE A 130 16.48 14.23 1.88
C ILE A 130 15.20 13.94 1.07
N VAL A 131 14.15 13.41 1.70
CA VAL A 131 12.91 13.04 1.02
C VAL A 131 11.74 13.90 1.53
N ILE A 132 10.99 14.50 0.61
CA ILE A 132 9.80 15.29 0.91
C ILE A 132 8.58 14.58 0.34
N LYS A 133 7.56 14.34 1.19
CA LYS A 133 6.33 13.63 0.80
C LYS A 133 5.11 14.48 1.12
N ALA A 134 4.22 14.70 0.14
CA ALA A 134 2.88 15.23 0.40
C ALA A 134 2.07 14.19 1.19
N ASP A 135 1.33 14.64 2.20
CA ASP A 135 0.45 13.75 2.99
C ASP A 135 -0.81 13.41 2.19
N GLY A 136 -1.28 12.17 2.30
CA GLY A 136 -2.44 11.66 1.59
C GLY A 136 -2.13 10.87 0.32
N LEU A 137 -3.21 10.48 -0.39
CA LEU A 137 -3.13 9.70 -1.62
C LEU A 137 -2.73 10.59 -2.80
N ALA A 138 -1.49 10.51 -3.24
CA ALA A 138 -0.95 11.28 -4.36
C ALA A 138 -0.50 10.41 -5.56
N ALA A 139 -0.98 9.17 -5.64
CA ALA A 139 -0.69 8.22 -6.73
C ALA A 139 0.82 8.11 -7.09
N GLY A 140 1.68 8.05 -6.06
CA GLY A 140 3.13 7.96 -6.20
C GLY A 140 3.84 9.26 -6.65
N LYS A 141 3.08 10.31 -7.01
CA LYS A 141 3.64 11.58 -7.52
C LYS A 141 3.98 12.58 -6.41
N GLY A 142 3.50 12.36 -5.19
CA GLY A 142 3.72 13.24 -4.04
C GLY A 142 5.01 12.96 -3.28
N VAL A 143 6.02 12.32 -3.89
CA VAL A 143 7.31 11.99 -3.26
C VAL A 143 8.44 12.58 -4.10
N ILE A 144 9.25 13.41 -3.47
CA ILE A 144 10.44 14.01 -4.10
C ILE A 144 11.67 13.60 -3.30
N VAL A 145 12.60 12.92 -3.96
CA VAL A 145 13.93 12.60 -3.43
C VAL A 145 14.85 13.74 -3.88
N ALA A 146 15.10 14.66 -2.98
CA ALA A 146 15.93 15.83 -3.25
C ALA A 146 17.39 15.51 -2.98
N MET A 147 18.24 15.63 -4.00
CA MET A 147 19.69 15.40 -3.89
C MET A 147 20.44 16.67 -3.49
N THR A 148 19.80 17.83 -3.65
CA THR A 148 20.34 19.13 -3.24
C THR A 148 19.36 19.89 -2.35
N LEU A 149 19.87 20.87 -1.60
CA LEU A 149 19.03 21.69 -0.73
C LEU A 149 18.05 22.56 -1.56
N GLU A 150 18.49 23.05 -2.72
CA GLU A 150 17.66 23.83 -3.63
C GLU A 150 16.44 23.02 -4.14
N GLU A 151 16.66 21.76 -4.51
CA GLU A 151 15.58 20.85 -4.90
C GLU A 151 14.60 20.61 -3.74
N ALA A 152 15.12 20.44 -2.51
CA ALA A 152 14.31 20.23 -1.32
C ALA A 152 13.47 21.47 -0.96
N GLU A 153 14.07 22.67 -1.00
CA GLU A 153 13.36 23.92 -0.73
C GLU A 153 12.26 24.17 -1.79
N ALA A 154 12.56 23.92 -3.07
CA ALA A 154 11.57 24.03 -4.15
C ALA A 154 10.38 23.06 -3.92
N ALA A 155 10.66 21.81 -3.54
CA ALA A 155 9.63 20.81 -3.25
C ALA A 155 8.71 21.24 -2.09
N VAL A 156 9.26 21.82 -1.03
CA VAL A 156 8.48 22.34 0.11
C VAL A 156 7.55 23.47 -0.34
N HIS A 157 8.06 24.42 -1.14
CA HIS A 157 7.25 25.50 -1.68
C HIS A 157 6.13 25.01 -2.59
N ASP A 158 6.43 24.09 -3.52
CA ASP A 158 5.45 23.54 -4.45
C ASP A 158 4.35 22.76 -3.73
N MET A 159 4.68 22.00 -2.69
CA MET A 159 3.72 21.20 -1.94
C MET A 159 2.87 22.05 -1.00
N LEU A 160 3.47 22.88 -0.15
CA LEU A 160 2.74 23.62 0.89
C LEU A 160 2.12 24.93 0.38
N ALA A 161 2.79 25.66 -0.53
CA ALA A 161 2.32 26.95 -1.00
C ALA A 161 1.75 26.90 -2.42
N GLY A 162 2.24 25.99 -3.27
CA GLY A 162 1.88 25.90 -4.68
C GLY A 162 0.56 25.17 -4.96
N ASN A 163 -0.05 24.53 -3.95
CA ASN A 163 -1.27 23.73 -4.07
C ASN A 163 -1.19 22.63 -5.15
N ALA A 164 0.02 22.20 -5.50
CA ALA A 164 0.28 21.25 -6.58
C ALA A 164 -0.40 19.87 -6.35
N PHE A 165 -0.72 19.54 -5.11
CA PHE A 165 -1.31 18.26 -4.71
C PHE A 165 -2.70 18.41 -4.04
N GLY A 166 -3.38 19.56 -4.20
CA GLY A 166 -4.69 19.81 -3.60
C GLY A 166 -4.67 19.60 -2.07
N ASP A 167 -5.68 18.93 -1.53
CA ASP A 167 -5.79 18.67 -0.08
C ASP A 167 -4.61 17.87 0.48
N ALA A 168 -3.94 17.01 -0.32
CA ALA A 168 -2.75 16.27 0.10
C ALA A 168 -1.53 17.16 0.34
N GLY A 169 -1.49 18.37 -0.24
CA GLY A 169 -0.41 19.34 -0.08
C GLY A 169 -0.48 20.20 1.19
N HIS A 170 -1.58 20.14 1.96
CA HIS A 170 -1.69 20.94 3.19
C HIS A 170 -0.75 20.49 4.32
N ARG A 171 -0.20 19.31 4.23
CA ARG A 171 0.79 18.77 5.15
C ARG A 171 1.84 17.97 4.36
N ILE A 172 3.08 18.10 4.79
CA ILE A 172 4.18 17.31 4.24
C ILE A 172 4.90 16.55 5.34
N VAL A 173 5.55 15.47 4.95
CA VAL A 173 6.50 14.71 5.76
C VAL A 173 7.88 14.87 5.14
N ILE A 174 8.85 15.33 5.92
CA ILE A 174 10.26 15.37 5.51
C ILE A 174 10.96 14.21 6.20
N GLU A 175 11.66 13.39 5.43
CA GLU A 175 12.28 12.14 5.88
C GLU A 175 13.77 12.06 5.53
N GLU A 176 14.53 11.38 6.38
CA GLU A 176 15.88 10.91 6.08
C GLU A 176 15.91 10.17 4.74
N PHE A 177 16.91 10.44 3.92
CA PHE A 177 17.19 9.61 2.75
C PHE A 177 17.77 8.27 3.18
N LEU A 178 17.12 7.18 2.77
CA LEU A 178 17.59 5.81 3.04
C LEU A 178 18.39 5.28 1.86
N ASP A 179 19.60 4.76 2.12
CA ASP A 179 20.45 4.07 1.13
C ASP A 179 20.33 2.55 1.31
N GLY A 180 19.98 1.86 0.23
CA GLY A 180 19.79 0.41 0.25
C GLY A 180 19.11 -0.11 -1.01
N GLU A 181 18.54 -1.31 -0.91
CA GLU A 181 17.71 -1.91 -1.96
C GLU A 181 16.24 -1.92 -1.53
N GLU A 182 15.37 -1.47 -2.42
CA GLU A 182 13.92 -1.51 -2.17
C GLU A 182 13.40 -2.93 -2.35
N ALA A 183 12.43 -3.32 -1.52
CA ALA A 183 11.69 -4.56 -1.65
C ALA A 183 10.23 -4.39 -1.22
N SER A 184 9.35 -5.16 -1.89
CA SER A 184 7.93 -5.25 -1.57
C SER A 184 7.67 -6.49 -0.73
N PHE A 185 7.25 -6.31 0.53
CA PHE A 185 6.93 -7.38 1.45
C PHE A 185 5.43 -7.36 1.75
N ILE A 186 4.69 -8.29 1.14
CA ILE A 186 3.23 -8.31 1.20
C ILE A 186 2.77 -9.49 2.06
N VAL A 187 1.80 -9.24 2.92
CA VAL A 187 1.18 -10.26 3.78
C VAL A 187 -0.34 -10.19 3.70
N MET A 188 -1.00 -11.33 3.91
CA MET A 188 -2.43 -11.40 4.22
C MET A 188 -2.60 -11.40 5.73
N VAL A 189 -3.57 -10.62 6.23
CA VAL A 189 -3.84 -10.45 7.66
C VAL A 189 -5.32 -10.62 7.93
N ASP A 190 -5.66 -11.35 8.99
CA ASP A 190 -7.04 -11.54 9.46
C ASP A 190 -7.33 -10.86 10.80
N GLY A 191 -6.40 -10.07 11.30
CA GLY A 191 -6.45 -9.43 12.61
C GLY A 191 -5.56 -10.11 13.65
N GLU A 192 -5.41 -11.43 13.61
CA GLU A 192 -4.61 -12.22 14.55
C GLU A 192 -3.46 -12.96 13.86
N HIS A 193 -3.68 -13.46 12.65
CA HIS A 193 -2.71 -14.26 11.91
C HIS A 193 -2.16 -13.46 10.72
N VAL A 194 -0.95 -13.81 10.33
CA VAL A 194 -0.24 -13.20 9.20
C VAL A 194 0.30 -14.30 8.30
N LEU A 195 -0.06 -14.24 7.02
CA LEU A 195 0.46 -15.13 5.99
C LEU A 195 1.32 -14.35 5.01
N PRO A 196 2.66 -14.48 5.05
CA PRO A 196 3.53 -13.84 4.07
C PRO A 196 3.32 -14.39 2.66
N MET A 197 3.25 -13.47 1.69
CA MET A 197 3.24 -13.80 0.27
C MET A 197 4.68 -13.94 -0.26
N ALA A 198 4.84 -14.38 -1.50
CA ALA A 198 6.16 -14.33 -2.14
C ALA A 198 6.64 -12.87 -2.19
N THR A 199 7.92 -12.65 -1.88
CA THR A 199 8.54 -11.32 -1.94
C THR A 199 8.69 -10.85 -3.38
N SER A 200 8.79 -9.54 -3.59
CA SER A 200 8.91 -8.93 -4.91
C SER A 200 9.77 -7.67 -4.86
N GLN A 201 10.34 -7.30 -5.98
CA GLN A 201 10.95 -5.99 -6.21
C GLN A 201 10.34 -5.38 -7.46
N ASP A 202 9.85 -4.14 -7.34
CA ASP A 202 9.36 -3.37 -8.48
C ASP A 202 10.43 -2.41 -9.01
N HIS A 203 10.25 -2.00 -10.26
CA HIS A 203 11.08 -1.00 -10.92
C HIS A 203 10.22 0.23 -11.19
N LYS A 204 10.47 1.29 -10.43
CA LYS A 204 9.65 2.53 -10.45
C LYS A 204 10.17 3.57 -11.42
N ARG A 205 11.49 3.63 -11.65
CA ARG A 205 12.09 4.66 -12.50
C ARG A 205 11.94 4.36 -13.97
N VAL A 206 11.68 5.41 -14.76
CA VAL A 206 11.36 5.28 -16.19
C VAL A 206 12.56 4.94 -17.06
N GLY A 207 13.76 5.29 -16.65
CA GLY A 207 14.99 5.14 -17.43
C GLY A 207 15.83 3.92 -17.05
N ASP A 208 16.69 3.52 -17.98
CA ASP A 208 17.65 2.44 -17.78
C ASP A 208 18.54 2.69 -16.55
N LYS A 209 18.95 1.59 -15.89
CA LYS A 209 19.81 1.63 -14.68
C LYS A 209 19.22 2.46 -13.54
N ASP A 210 17.93 2.37 -13.37
CA ASP A 210 17.19 3.02 -12.28
C ASP A 210 17.38 4.56 -12.27
N THR A 211 17.19 5.19 -13.44
CA THR A 211 17.34 6.63 -13.65
C THR A 211 16.03 7.31 -14.04
N GLY A 212 15.98 8.65 -13.91
CA GLY A 212 14.81 9.44 -14.29
C GLY A 212 13.72 9.50 -13.21
N PRO A 213 12.55 10.05 -13.52
CA PRO A 213 11.46 10.19 -12.58
C PRO A 213 10.82 8.85 -12.23
N ASN A 214 10.19 8.77 -11.06
CA ASN A 214 9.37 7.63 -10.65
C ASN A 214 8.09 7.56 -11.49
N THR A 215 7.66 6.33 -11.76
CA THR A 215 6.38 5.99 -12.39
C THR A 215 5.49 5.27 -11.38
N GLY A 216 4.31 4.82 -11.81
CA GLY A 216 3.45 3.92 -11.01
C GLY A 216 3.94 2.47 -10.95
N GLY A 217 5.05 2.15 -11.62
CA GLY A 217 5.66 0.82 -11.73
C GLY A 217 5.88 0.42 -13.18
N MET A 218 7.11 0.03 -13.51
CA MET A 218 7.50 -0.40 -14.88
C MET A 218 7.45 -1.93 -15.03
N GLY A 219 7.53 -2.64 -13.93
CA GLY A 219 7.52 -4.10 -13.86
C GLY A 219 8.06 -4.57 -12.53
N ALA A 220 7.81 -5.83 -12.20
CA ALA A 220 8.32 -6.45 -10.98
C ALA A 220 8.78 -7.88 -11.23
N TYR A 221 9.68 -8.35 -10.40
CA TYR A 221 10.05 -9.77 -10.34
C TYR A 221 9.84 -10.34 -8.93
N SER A 222 9.66 -11.64 -8.84
CA SER A 222 9.46 -12.39 -7.62
C SER A 222 10.19 -13.75 -7.72
N PRO A 223 10.94 -14.21 -6.70
CA PRO A 223 11.11 -13.57 -5.40
C PRO A 223 12.09 -12.39 -5.45
N ALA A 224 12.15 -11.59 -4.39
CA ALA A 224 13.15 -10.54 -4.20
C ALA A 224 14.44 -11.14 -3.63
N PRO A 225 15.58 -11.15 -4.35
CA PRO A 225 16.82 -11.75 -3.85
C PRO A 225 17.37 -11.07 -2.60
N VAL A 226 17.14 -9.76 -2.45
CA VAL A 226 17.58 -8.99 -1.28
C VAL A 226 16.86 -9.42 0.01
N VAL A 227 15.67 -10.01 -0.10
CA VAL A 227 14.92 -10.54 1.05
C VAL A 227 15.38 -11.98 1.33
N THR A 228 16.54 -12.09 1.96
CA THR A 228 17.05 -13.37 2.48
C THR A 228 16.17 -13.88 3.64
N ASP A 229 16.36 -15.12 4.08
CA ASP A 229 15.63 -15.68 5.23
C ASP A 229 15.82 -14.82 6.50
N GLU A 230 17.00 -14.27 6.71
CA GLU A 230 17.29 -13.39 7.83
C GLU A 230 16.55 -12.05 7.72
N VAL A 231 16.54 -11.44 6.53
CA VAL A 231 15.78 -10.20 6.26
C VAL A 231 14.28 -10.46 6.41
N HIS A 232 13.79 -11.59 5.92
CA HIS A 232 12.40 -12.01 6.09
C HIS A 232 12.03 -12.09 7.59
N GLN A 233 12.84 -12.80 8.38
CA GLN A 233 12.61 -12.92 9.82
C GLN A 233 12.62 -11.55 10.51
N ARG A 234 13.61 -10.70 10.24
CA ARG A 234 13.70 -9.33 10.79
C ARG A 234 12.47 -8.50 10.41
N THR A 235 11.99 -8.62 9.17
CA THR A 235 10.80 -7.92 8.70
C THR A 235 9.56 -8.36 9.47
N MET A 236 9.36 -9.66 9.62
CA MET A 236 8.23 -10.19 10.38
C MET A 236 8.27 -9.73 11.84
N GLU A 237 9.42 -9.85 12.52
CA GLU A 237 9.56 -9.56 13.95
C GLU A 237 9.52 -8.06 14.28
N ARG A 238 10.14 -7.23 13.44
CA ARG A 238 10.35 -5.80 13.75
C ARG A 238 9.35 -4.88 13.06
N ILE A 239 8.67 -5.35 12.00
CA ILE A 239 7.77 -4.51 11.19
C ILE A 239 6.36 -5.10 11.18
N ILE A 240 6.18 -6.29 10.64
CA ILE A 240 4.83 -6.82 10.37
C ILE A 240 4.05 -7.09 11.66
N TRP A 241 4.61 -7.91 12.57
CA TRP A 241 3.92 -8.21 13.83
C TRP A 241 3.69 -6.98 14.70
N PRO A 242 4.66 -6.05 14.87
CA PRO A 242 4.40 -4.79 15.58
C PRO A 242 3.31 -3.94 14.93
N THR A 243 3.24 -3.90 13.58
CA THR A 243 2.19 -3.17 12.87
C THR A 243 0.81 -3.76 13.15
N VAL A 244 0.63 -5.07 12.98
CA VAL A 244 -0.67 -5.74 13.20
C VAL A 244 -1.13 -5.58 14.65
N LYS A 245 -0.23 -5.83 15.59
CA LYS A 245 -0.53 -5.69 17.03
C LYS A 245 -0.78 -4.24 17.44
N GLY A 246 0.00 -3.31 16.90
CA GLY A 246 -0.16 -1.87 17.15
C GLY A 246 -1.50 -1.35 16.64
N MET A 247 -1.88 -1.71 15.44
CA MET A 247 -3.18 -1.34 14.86
C MET A 247 -4.34 -1.89 15.70
N ALA A 248 -4.27 -3.14 16.15
CA ALA A 248 -5.26 -3.72 17.03
C ALA A 248 -5.32 -3.00 18.39
N ALA A 249 -4.17 -2.67 18.98
CA ALA A 249 -4.10 -1.94 20.24
C ALA A 249 -4.68 -0.51 20.16
N GLU A 250 -4.61 0.12 18.98
CA GLU A 250 -5.23 1.43 18.70
C GLU A 250 -6.70 1.32 18.26
N GLY A 251 -7.31 0.14 18.33
CA GLY A 251 -8.73 -0.08 17.97
C GLY A 251 -9.01 -0.19 16.47
N ASN A 252 -7.97 -0.29 15.65
CA ASN A 252 -8.05 -0.41 14.20
C ASN A 252 -7.52 -1.77 13.73
N THR A 253 -8.11 -2.87 14.22
CA THR A 253 -7.70 -4.24 13.84
C THR A 253 -7.56 -4.36 12.32
N TYR A 254 -6.37 -4.76 11.87
CA TYR A 254 -6.05 -4.84 10.46
C TYR A 254 -6.50 -6.18 9.86
N THR A 255 -7.25 -6.13 8.77
CA THR A 255 -7.58 -7.28 7.93
C THR A 255 -7.37 -6.90 6.47
N GLY A 256 -6.95 -7.85 5.64
CA GLY A 256 -6.68 -7.55 4.24
C GLY A 256 -5.23 -7.78 3.85
N PHE A 257 -4.85 -7.28 2.67
CA PHE A 257 -3.45 -7.27 2.26
C PHE A 257 -2.74 -6.07 2.89
N LEU A 258 -1.61 -6.33 3.55
CA LEU A 258 -0.70 -5.30 4.03
C LEU A 258 0.60 -5.39 3.24
N TYR A 259 0.90 -4.35 2.49
CA TYR A 259 2.14 -4.22 1.75
C TYR A 259 3.07 -3.27 2.50
N ALA A 260 4.20 -3.78 2.96
CA ALA A 260 5.30 -3.00 3.49
C ALA A 260 6.33 -2.74 2.37
N GLY A 261 6.45 -1.49 1.94
CA GLY A 261 7.57 -1.03 1.12
C GLY A 261 8.79 -0.84 2.02
N LEU A 262 9.85 -1.56 1.73
CA LEU A 262 11.05 -1.65 2.57
C LEU A 262 12.27 -1.10 1.86
N MET A 263 13.12 -0.38 2.60
CA MET A 263 14.51 -0.16 2.26
C MET A 263 15.37 -1.10 3.10
N ILE A 264 16.20 -1.91 2.46
CA ILE A 264 17.06 -2.89 3.12
C ILE A 264 18.50 -2.39 2.97
N ASP A 265 19.12 -2.08 4.11
CA ASP A 265 20.51 -1.60 4.14
C ASP A 265 21.52 -2.73 3.83
N LYS A 266 22.79 -2.36 3.69
CA LYS A 266 23.90 -3.29 3.40
C LYS A 266 24.12 -4.34 4.50
N GLN A 267 23.55 -4.13 5.70
CA GLN A 267 23.60 -5.05 6.85
C GLN A 267 22.34 -5.92 6.95
N GLY A 268 21.43 -5.81 5.98
CA GLY A 268 20.17 -6.54 5.93
C GLY A 268 19.14 -6.06 6.98
N ASN A 269 19.21 -4.79 7.40
CA ASN A 269 18.20 -4.23 8.29
C ASN A 269 17.08 -3.59 7.45
N PRO A 270 15.83 -4.06 7.56
CA PRO A 270 14.71 -3.44 6.87
C PRO A 270 14.23 -2.19 7.62
N LYS A 271 13.95 -1.11 6.89
CA LYS A 271 13.22 0.08 7.34
C LYS A 271 11.99 0.28 6.46
N VAL A 272 10.87 0.66 7.05
CA VAL A 272 9.64 0.96 6.31
C VAL A 272 9.80 2.28 5.55
N ILE A 273 9.56 2.25 4.24
CA ILE A 273 9.43 3.44 3.38
C ILE A 273 7.98 3.93 3.42
N GLU A 274 7.03 3.00 3.24
CA GLU A 274 5.60 3.24 3.23
C GLU A 274 4.83 1.94 3.48
N PHE A 275 3.56 2.05 3.87
CA PHE A 275 2.60 0.96 3.78
C PHE A 275 1.61 1.22 2.66
N ASN A 276 1.17 0.13 2.01
CA ASN A 276 -0.03 0.13 1.17
C ASN A 276 -1.02 -0.89 1.75
N CYS A 277 -2.29 -0.51 1.80
CA CYS A 277 -3.35 -1.30 2.42
C CYS A 277 -4.04 -2.26 1.44
N ARG A 278 -3.35 -2.61 0.39
CA ARG A 278 -3.79 -3.44 -0.73
C ARG A 278 -2.59 -4.11 -1.38
N PHE A 279 -2.85 -4.95 -2.38
CA PHE A 279 -1.78 -5.50 -3.20
C PHE A 279 -1.11 -4.43 -4.07
N GLY A 280 0.15 -4.63 -4.43
CA GLY A 280 0.90 -3.72 -5.29
C GLY A 280 0.60 -3.93 -6.79
N ASP A 281 0.83 -2.93 -7.59
CA ASP A 281 0.88 -3.01 -9.04
C ASP A 281 2.20 -2.35 -9.49
N PRO A 282 3.17 -3.13 -9.99
CA PRO A 282 3.04 -4.40 -10.72
C PRO A 282 3.34 -5.70 -9.93
N GLU A 283 3.41 -5.71 -8.62
CA GLU A 283 3.81 -6.89 -7.83
C GLU A 283 2.77 -8.02 -7.83
N THR A 284 1.49 -7.68 -7.97
CA THR A 284 0.40 -8.68 -7.95
C THR A 284 0.59 -9.73 -9.03
N GLN A 285 0.97 -9.34 -10.23
CA GLN A 285 1.11 -10.23 -11.38
C GLN A 285 2.12 -11.36 -11.13
N PRO A 286 3.40 -11.11 -10.83
CA PRO A 286 4.37 -12.17 -10.59
C PRO A 286 4.07 -12.99 -9.34
N ILE A 287 3.49 -12.39 -8.29
CA ILE A 287 3.15 -13.09 -7.04
C ILE A 287 1.99 -14.06 -7.28
N MET A 288 0.93 -13.65 -7.97
CA MET A 288 -0.22 -14.51 -8.27
C MET A 288 0.15 -15.66 -9.21
N LEU A 289 1.04 -15.43 -10.17
CA LEU A 289 1.58 -16.49 -11.05
C LEU A 289 2.39 -17.53 -10.27
N ARG A 290 3.05 -17.15 -9.19
CA ARG A 290 3.84 -18.06 -8.33
C ARG A 290 3.00 -18.77 -7.29
N MET A 291 1.85 -18.20 -6.91
CA MET A 291 1.01 -18.72 -5.85
C MET A 291 0.42 -20.10 -6.24
N LYS A 292 0.79 -21.14 -5.49
CA LYS A 292 0.32 -22.51 -5.70
C LYS A 292 -0.96 -22.83 -4.93
N SER A 293 -1.16 -22.17 -3.78
CA SER A 293 -2.38 -22.32 -2.96
C SER A 293 -3.56 -21.57 -3.57
N ASP A 294 -4.75 -21.97 -3.19
CA ASP A 294 -5.99 -21.29 -3.56
C ASP A 294 -6.12 -19.98 -2.81
N LEU A 295 -6.20 -18.87 -3.54
CA LEU A 295 -6.33 -17.53 -2.97
C LEU A 295 -7.63 -17.36 -2.16
N VAL A 296 -8.73 -17.87 -2.71
CA VAL A 296 -10.06 -17.70 -2.10
C VAL A 296 -10.18 -18.53 -0.82
N GLU A 297 -9.64 -19.76 -0.82
CA GLU A 297 -9.56 -20.57 0.38
C GLU A 297 -8.72 -19.90 1.49
N GLN A 298 -7.58 -19.29 1.14
CA GLN A 298 -6.75 -18.58 2.11
C GLN A 298 -7.47 -17.36 2.70
N ILE A 299 -8.14 -16.57 1.84
CA ILE A 299 -8.96 -15.42 2.29
C ILE A 299 -10.14 -15.92 3.14
N GLY A 300 -10.81 -17.02 2.73
CA GLY A 300 -11.94 -17.59 3.45
C GLY A 300 -11.60 -18.03 4.87
N ARG A 301 -10.39 -18.55 5.09
CA ARG A 301 -9.89 -18.92 6.44
C ARG A 301 -9.71 -17.71 7.36
N ALA A 302 -9.54 -16.52 6.80
CA ALA A 302 -9.47 -15.27 7.54
C ALA A 302 -10.85 -14.74 7.99
N HIS A 303 -11.93 -15.45 7.69
CA HIS A 303 -13.31 -15.06 8.02
C HIS A 303 -14.08 -16.12 8.83
N VAL A 304 -13.39 -17.13 9.33
CA VAL A 304 -14.00 -18.23 10.14
C VAL A 304 -13.79 -17.96 11.63
#